data_914c29b415a1227cd5e8400e2808e849
#
_entry.id   914c29b415a1227cd5e8400e2808e849
#
_cell.length_a   1.000
_cell.length_b   1.000
_cell.length_c   1.000
_cell.angle_alpha   90.00
_cell.angle_beta   90.00
_cell.angle_gamma   90.00
#
_symmetry.space_group_name_H-M   'P 1'
#
loop_
_entity.id
_entity.type
_entity.pdbx_description
1 polymer ?
#
loop_
_entity_poly.entity_id
_entity_poly.type
_entity_poly.pdbx_seq_one_letter_code
_entity_poly.pdbx_strand_id
1 'polypeptide(L)'
;MGGWFVGLPLTSGPIVFFLALDHGAAFARAAAVGALAGAIAEAAFALAYGWLASRAHWRVALGSGCLAFGAATVALQHVALTLVWLFPAAILALALAFRLMPRGARPPGGARLPRWDIPARMTVTTGLVLLLTNLAPAVGPRLAGLLATFPLYAAVLTVFAHDLEGPAAAVEVLRGLLLGLFSFAAFFVVLSGLIERVGVAPAFAAAGAMALLVQAASLALIVRKT
;
A
#
# COMPACT_ATOMS: atom_id res chain seq x y z
N MET A 1 -15.03 2.23 4.45
CA MET A 1 -14.51 0.86 4.64
C MET A 1 -13.68 0.33 3.46
N GLY A 2 -13.87 0.77 2.20
CA GLY A 2 -13.13 0.26 1.04
C GLY A 2 -11.60 0.38 1.13
N GLY A 3 -11.08 1.52 1.57
CA GLY A 3 -9.62 1.75 1.66
C GLY A 3 -8.87 0.83 2.65
N TRP A 4 -9.58 0.29 3.65
CA TRP A 4 -8.98 -0.58 4.66
C TRP A 4 -8.57 -1.96 4.11
N PHE A 5 -9.35 -2.51 3.16
CA PHE A 5 -8.99 -3.76 2.48
C PHE A 5 -7.84 -3.60 1.48
N VAL A 6 -7.66 -2.39 0.94
CA VAL A 6 -6.62 -2.10 -0.06
C VAL A 6 -5.21 -2.20 0.53
N GLY A 7 -5.05 -1.99 1.83
CA GLY A 7 -3.77 -2.15 2.52
C GLY A 7 -3.38 -3.59 2.83
N LEU A 8 -4.21 -4.60 2.52
CA LEU A 8 -3.81 -6.00 2.63
C LEU A 8 -2.82 -6.38 1.51
N PRO A 9 -1.90 -7.34 1.74
CA PRO A 9 -0.92 -7.77 0.74
C PRO A 9 -1.54 -8.67 -0.35
N LEU A 10 -2.72 -8.30 -0.87
CA LEU A 10 -3.51 -9.11 -1.81
C LEU A 10 -2.86 -9.23 -3.20
N THR A 11 -2.05 -8.27 -3.59
CA THR A 11 -1.29 -8.29 -4.85
C THR A 11 0.17 -8.63 -4.60
N SER A 12 0.82 -7.95 -3.68
CA SER A 12 2.25 -8.12 -3.41
C SER A 12 2.57 -9.48 -2.77
N GLY A 13 1.66 -10.04 -1.95
CA GLY A 13 1.80 -11.38 -1.37
C GLY A 13 1.91 -12.47 -2.45
N PRO A 14 0.92 -12.63 -3.34
CA PRO A 14 0.99 -13.57 -4.46
C PRO A 14 2.21 -13.35 -5.37
N ILE A 15 2.58 -12.11 -5.66
CA ILE A 15 3.78 -11.83 -6.48
C ILE A 15 5.02 -12.41 -5.79
N VAL A 16 5.23 -12.14 -4.49
CA VAL A 16 6.38 -12.67 -3.75
C VAL A 16 6.31 -14.19 -3.62
N PHE A 17 5.10 -14.78 -3.57
CA PHE A 17 4.93 -16.23 -3.57
C PHE A 17 5.43 -16.87 -4.87
N PHE A 18 5.03 -16.34 -6.03
CA PHE A 18 5.52 -16.83 -7.32
C PHE A 18 7.03 -16.59 -7.47
N LEU A 19 7.54 -15.46 -7.02
CA LEU A 19 8.98 -15.21 -6.99
C LEU A 19 9.74 -16.24 -6.12
N ALA A 20 9.12 -16.70 -5.02
CA ALA A 20 9.70 -17.75 -4.19
C ALA A 20 9.76 -19.10 -4.88
N LEU A 21 8.75 -19.43 -5.69
CA LEU A 21 8.71 -20.67 -6.48
C LEU A 21 9.71 -20.63 -7.63
N ASP A 22 9.84 -19.50 -8.33
CA ASP A 22 10.67 -19.36 -9.54
C ASP A 22 12.14 -19.11 -9.21
N HIS A 23 12.44 -18.31 -8.15
CA HIS A 23 13.80 -17.83 -7.85
C HIS A 23 14.31 -18.26 -6.48
N GLY A 24 13.49 -18.98 -5.70
CA GLY A 24 13.85 -19.51 -4.39
C GLY A 24 13.67 -18.54 -3.22
N ALA A 25 13.85 -19.08 -2.00
CA ALA A 25 13.53 -18.39 -0.75
C ALA A 25 14.38 -17.13 -0.49
N ALA A 26 15.65 -17.14 -0.87
CA ALA A 26 16.54 -15.99 -0.68
C ALA A 26 16.09 -14.79 -1.51
N PHE A 27 15.70 -15.01 -2.76
CA PHE A 27 15.16 -13.96 -3.63
C PHE A 27 13.83 -13.41 -3.07
N ALA A 28 12.93 -14.30 -2.65
CA ALA A 28 11.65 -13.91 -2.07
C ALA A 28 11.81 -13.14 -0.75
N ARG A 29 12.81 -13.48 0.07
CA ARG A 29 13.16 -12.72 1.26
C ARG A 29 13.59 -11.29 0.91
N ALA A 30 14.46 -11.13 -0.09
CA ALA A 30 14.89 -9.82 -0.54
C ALA A 30 13.71 -8.98 -1.08
N ALA A 31 12.79 -9.62 -1.84
CA ALA A 31 11.57 -8.99 -2.33
C ALA A 31 10.63 -8.59 -1.18
N ALA A 32 10.49 -9.44 -0.14
CA ALA A 32 9.69 -9.15 1.05
C ALA A 32 10.24 -7.96 1.86
N VAL A 33 11.57 -7.86 1.98
CA VAL A 33 12.22 -6.68 2.60
C VAL A 33 11.99 -5.44 1.75
N GLY A 34 12.07 -5.54 0.43
CA GLY A 34 11.74 -4.45 -0.50
C GLY A 34 10.29 -3.99 -0.37
N ALA A 35 9.34 -4.92 -0.26
CA ALA A 35 7.92 -4.61 -0.05
C ALA A 35 7.69 -3.90 1.30
N LEU A 36 8.38 -4.33 2.36
CA LEU A 36 8.30 -3.64 3.65
C LEU A 36 8.85 -2.20 3.57
N ALA A 37 9.93 -1.97 2.84
CA ALA A 37 10.43 -0.62 2.56
C ALA A 37 9.40 0.19 1.74
N GLY A 38 8.73 -0.46 0.79
CA GLY A 38 7.65 0.13 -0.01
C GLY A 38 6.51 0.70 0.82
N ALA A 39 6.18 0.11 1.97
CA ALA A 39 5.17 0.65 2.88
C ALA A 39 5.50 2.08 3.38
N ILE A 40 6.78 2.42 3.51
CA ILE A 40 7.22 3.79 3.85
C ILE A 40 6.94 4.75 2.67
N ALA A 41 7.23 4.31 1.44
CA ALA A 41 6.95 5.10 0.25
C ALA A 41 5.44 5.29 0.02
N GLU A 42 4.63 4.26 0.31
CA GLU A 42 3.18 4.36 0.28
C GLU A 42 2.63 5.33 1.33
N ALA A 43 3.23 5.35 2.53
CA ALA A 43 2.89 6.32 3.57
C ALA A 43 3.18 7.76 3.11
N ALA A 44 4.31 7.99 2.42
CA ALA A 44 4.66 9.28 1.84
C ALA A 44 3.66 9.69 0.74
N PHE A 45 3.29 8.76 -0.16
CA PHE A 45 2.24 8.97 -1.17
C PHE A 45 0.94 9.42 -0.52
N ALA A 46 0.46 8.63 0.46
CA ALA A 46 -0.82 8.90 1.10
C ALA A 46 -0.84 10.25 1.80
N LEU A 47 0.24 10.61 2.49
CA LEU A 47 0.36 11.86 3.21
C LEU A 47 0.40 13.06 2.25
N ALA A 48 1.21 13.02 1.20
CA ALA A 48 1.34 14.10 0.23
C ALA A 48 0.02 14.33 -0.52
N TYR A 49 -0.60 13.26 -1.02
CA TYR A 49 -1.92 13.36 -1.64
C TYR A 49 -2.96 13.96 -0.69
N GLY A 50 -3.06 13.40 0.54
CA GLY A 50 -4.07 13.81 1.52
C GLY A 50 -3.97 15.28 1.92
N TRP A 51 -2.76 15.83 2.02
CA TRP A 51 -2.54 17.25 2.33
C TRP A 51 -2.97 18.19 1.18
N LEU A 52 -2.79 17.76 -0.05
CA LEU A 52 -3.20 18.55 -1.22
C LEU A 52 -4.66 18.32 -1.62
N ALA A 53 -5.29 17.24 -1.19
CA ALA A 53 -6.65 16.89 -1.57
C ALA A 53 -7.66 18.03 -1.35
N SER A 54 -7.56 18.75 -0.23
CA SER A 54 -8.47 19.86 0.10
C SER A 54 -8.08 21.21 -0.53
N ARG A 55 -6.92 21.29 -1.17
CA ARG A 55 -6.33 22.54 -1.68
C ARG A 55 -6.19 22.59 -3.18
N ALA A 56 -6.20 21.43 -3.84
CA ALA A 56 -5.93 21.30 -5.25
C ALA A 56 -6.81 20.25 -5.92
N HIS A 57 -6.92 20.34 -7.23
CA HIS A 57 -7.59 19.33 -8.05
C HIS A 57 -6.90 17.96 -7.90
N TRP A 58 -7.67 16.87 -8.03
CA TRP A 58 -7.15 15.52 -7.85
C TRP A 58 -5.89 15.19 -8.67
N ARG A 59 -5.74 15.78 -9.87
CA ARG A 59 -4.54 15.60 -10.72
C ARG A 59 -3.27 16.08 -10.03
N VAL A 60 -3.33 17.26 -9.38
CA VAL A 60 -2.19 17.84 -8.66
C VAL A 60 -1.91 17.04 -7.39
N ALA A 61 -2.97 16.64 -6.67
CA ALA A 61 -2.85 15.79 -5.49
C ALA A 61 -2.22 14.43 -5.84
N LEU A 62 -2.66 13.79 -6.95
CA LEU A 62 -2.07 12.54 -7.44
C LEU A 62 -0.59 12.74 -7.82
N GLY A 63 -0.28 13.79 -8.58
CA GLY A 63 1.10 14.10 -8.97
C GLY A 63 2.01 14.28 -7.76
N SER A 64 1.55 14.97 -6.72
CA SER A 64 2.32 15.14 -5.48
C SER A 64 2.53 13.81 -4.74
N GLY A 65 1.51 12.95 -4.69
CA GLY A 65 1.62 11.61 -4.12
C GLY A 65 2.64 10.75 -4.88
N CYS A 66 2.56 10.74 -6.21
CA CYS A 66 3.53 10.02 -7.05
C CYS A 66 4.97 10.52 -6.88
N LEU A 67 5.16 11.84 -6.81
CA LEU A 67 6.48 12.44 -6.56
C LEU A 67 7.02 12.07 -5.17
N ALA A 68 6.17 12.12 -4.13
CA ALA A 68 6.56 11.73 -2.78
C ALA A 68 6.90 10.24 -2.69
N PHE A 69 6.14 9.37 -3.36
CA PHE A 69 6.44 7.95 -3.48
C PHE A 69 7.79 7.73 -4.17
N GLY A 70 8.00 8.36 -5.33
CA GLY A 70 9.26 8.25 -6.09
C GLY A 70 10.45 8.74 -5.30
N ALA A 71 10.34 9.90 -4.64
CA ALA A 71 11.41 10.46 -3.80
C ALA A 71 11.74 9.55 -2.61
N ALA A 72 10.72 9.03 -1.90
CA ALA A 72 10.91 8.08 -0.81
C ALA A 72 11.54 6.77 -1.31
N THR A 73 11.09 6.26 -2.45
CA THR A 73 11.65 5.08 -3.11
C THR A 73 13.14 5.26 -3.42
N VAL A 74 13.51 6.38 -4.04
CA VAL A 74 14.92 6.69 -4.34
C VAL A 74 15.73 6.82 -3.05
N ALA A 75 15.24 7.53 -2.05
CA ALA A 75 15.92 7.66 -0.77
C ALA A 75 16.18 6.29 -0.10
N LEU A 76 15.16 5.41 -0.08
CA LEU A 76 15.26 4.07 0.50
C LEU A 76 16.24 3.14 -0.23
N GLN A 77 16.51 3.39 -1.52
CA GLN A 77 17.55 2.62 -2.25
C GLN A 77 18.96 2.91 -1.76
N HIS A 78 19.20 4.11 -1.25
CA HIS A 78 20.51 4.51 -0.73
C HIS A 78 20.73 4.15 0.75
N VAL A 79 19.67 3.69 1.43
CA VAL A 79 19.73 3.34 2.85
C VAL A 79 19.68 1.82 2.99
N ALA A 80 20.78 1.20 3.41
CA ALA A 80 20.84 -0.24 3.69
C ALA A 80 20.30 -0.52 5.09
N LEU A 81 18.97 -0.46 5.27
CA LEU A 81 18.33 -0.84 6.53
C LEU A 81 18.25 -2.35 6.64
N THR A 82 18.73 -2.89 7.77
CA THR A 82 18.45 -4.27 8.14
C THR A 82 16.99 -4.41 8.57
N LEU A 83 16.45 -5.62 8.48
CA LEU A 83 15.04 -5.91 8.84
C LEU A 83 14.67 -5.40 10.24
N VAL A 84 15.63 -5.47 11.18
CA VAL A 84 15.46 -5.04 12.58
C VAL A 84 15.16 -3.54 12.70
N TRP A 85 15.75 -2.72 11.84
CA TRP A 85 15.51 -1.27 11.82
C TRP A 85 14.42 -0.87 10.83
N LEU A 86 14.25 -1.62 9.75
CA LEU A 86 13.27 -1.33 8.72
C LEU A 86 11.83 -1.47 9.21
N PHE A 87 11.54 -2.52 9.99
CA PHE A 87 10.18 -2.73 10.50
C PHE A 87 9.74 -1.61 11.47
N PRO A 88 10.49 -1.26 12.53
CA PRO A 88 10.14 -0.12 13.37
C PRO A 88 10.03 1.20 12.58
N ALA A 89 10.90 1.43 11.60
CA ALA A 89 10.84 2.61 10.75
C ALA A 89 9.56 2.65 9.92
N ALA A 90 9.13 1.51 9.34
CA ALA A 90 7.87 1.42 8.61
C ALA A 90 6.67 1.69 9.52
N ILE A 91 6.62 1.07 10.71
CA ILE A 91 5.54 1.30 11.68
C ILE A 91 5.49 2.77 12.12
N LEU A 92 6.65 3.38 12.39
CA LEU A 92 6.73 4.80 12.75
C LEU A 92 6.25 5.70 11.61
N ALA A 93 6.70 5.44 10.36
CA ALA A 93 6.29 6.20 9.19
C ALA A 93 4.77 6.12 8.97
N LEU A 94 4.19 4.91 9.06
CA LEU A 94 2.74 4.70 8.96
C LEU A 94 1.98 5.42 10.08
N ALA A 95 2.45 5.33 11.32
CA ALA A 95 1.82 5.99 12.46
C ALA A 95 1.89 7.52 12.34
N LEU A 96 3.04 8.07 11.93
CA LEU A 96 3.20 9.50 11.68
C LEU A 96 2.31 9.96 10.53
N ALA A 97 2.31 9.26 9.39
CA ALA A 97 1.46 9.58 8.26
C ALA A 97 -0.02 9.56 8.66
N PHE A 98 -0.47 8.56 9.42
CA PHE A 98 -1.85 8.48 9.90
C PHE A 98 -2.21 9.62 10.87
N ARG A 99 -1.30 10.03 11.75
CA ARG A 99 -1.52 11.16 12.69
C ARG A 99 -1.52 12.51 11.99
N LEU A 100 -0.61 12.70 11.04
CA LEU A 100 -0.45 13.93 10.28
C LEU A 100 -1.46 14.08 9.14
N MET A 101 -2.15 12.99 8.77
CA MET A 101 -3.19 13.02 7.74
C MET A 101 -4.34 13.95 8.14
N PRO A 102 -4.77 14.88 7.27
CA PRO A 102 -5.93 15.71 7.52
C PRO A 102 -7.16 14.88 7.90
N ARG A 103 -8.04 15.45 8.73
CA ARG A 103 -9.34 14.87 9.05
C ARG A 103 -10.39 15.60 8.21
N GLY A 104 -10.93 14.93 7.21
CA GLY A 104 -12.07 15.46 6.44
C GLY A 104 -13.38 15.13 7.17
N ALA A 105 -14.24 16.12 7.36
CA ALA A 105 -15.62 15.84 7.73
C ALA A 105 -16.36 15.38 6.46
N ARG A 106 -16.81 14.13 6.45
CA ARG A 106 -17.63 13.63 5.34
C ARG A 106 -19.00 14.29 5.42
N PRO A 107 -19.51 14.90 4.32
CA PRO A 107 -20.88 15.37 4.29
C PRO A 107 -21.86 14.21 4.58
N PRO A 108 -22.91 14.40 5.38
CA PRO A 108 -23.92 13.40 5.55
C PRO A 108 -24.65 13.17 4.22
N GLY A 109 -24.61 11.94 3.73
CA GLY A 109 -25.20 11.53 2.47
C GLY A 109 -24.14 11.09 1.47
N GLY A 110 -23.95 9.79 1.31
CA GLY A 110 -23.06 9.24 0.28
C GLY A 110 -23.53 9.63 -1.11
N ALA A 111 -22.62 10.11 -1.96
CA ALA A 111 -22.91 10.33 -3.36
C ALA A 111 -23.43 9.02 -3.98
N ARG A 112 -24.51 9.10 -4.79
CA ARG A 112 -24.94 7.95 -5.60
C ARG A 112 -23.89 7.74 -6.68
N LEU A 113 -23.07 6.70 -6.52
CA LEU A 113 -22.05 6.35 -7.50
C LEU A 113 -22.71 6.01 -8.85
N PRO A 114 -22.19 6.55 -9.96
CA PRO A 114 -22.67 6.21 -11.28
C PRO A 114 -22.51 4.70 -11.55
N ARG A 115 -23.40 4.12 -12.36
CA ARG A 115 -23.33 2.69 -12.73
C ARG A 115 -22.01 2.30 -13.42
N TRP A 116 -21.33 3.24 -14.06
CA TRP A 116 -20.04 3.02 -14.72
C TRP A 116 -18.84 3.08 -13.78
N ASP A 117 -18.99 3.48 -12.52
CA ASP A 117 -17.91 3.66 -11.54
C ASP A 117 -17.08 2.37 -11.36
N ILE A 118 -17.74 1.24 -11.06
CA ILE A 118 -17.05 -0.05 -10.88
C ILE A 118 -16.36 -0.53 -12.15
N PRO A 119 -17.02 -0.58 -13.33
CA PRO A 119 -16.35 -0.93 -14.59
C PRO A 119 -15.17 -0.03 -14.92
N ALA A 120 -15.28 1.29 -14.71
CA ALA A 120 -14.19 2.22 -14.97
C ALA A 120 -12.98 1.95 -14.06
N ARG A 121 -13.19 1.76 -12.77
CA ARG A 121 -12.12 1.40 -11.82
C ARG A 121 -11.42 0.11 -12.22
N MET A 122 -12.18 -0.92 -12.59
CA MET A 122 -11.64 -2.19 -13.04
C MET A 122 -10.79 -2.01 -14.31
N THR A 123 -11.31 -1.30 -15.31
CA THR A 123 -10.60 -1.07 -16.59
C THR A 123 -9.30 -0.29 -16.38
N VAL A 124 -9.35 0.83 -15.63
CA VAL A 124 -8.16 1.64 -15.34
C VAL A 124 -7.13 0.84 -14.55
N THR A 125 -7.57 0.11 -13.51
CA THR A 125 -6.66 -0.70 -12.69
C THR A 125 -6.01 -1.80 -13.52
N THR A 126 -6.79 -2.55 -14.30
CA THR A 126 -6.27 -3.62 -15.18
C THR A 126 -5.29 -3.06 -16.19
N GLY A 127 -5.63 -1.96 -16.86
CA GLY A 127 -4.75 -1.29 -17.83
C GLY A 127 -3.42 -0.86 -17.20
N LEU A 128 -3.44 -0.29 -15.99
CA LEU A 128 -2.24 0.11 -15.27
C LEU A 128 -1.40 -1.09 -14.81
N VAL A 129 -2.03 -2.17 -14.34
CA VAL A 129 -1.33 -3.42 -13.98
C VAL A 129 -0.62 -3.99 -15.20
N LEU A 130 -1.31 -4.12 -16.33
CA LEU A 130 -0.73 -4.61 -17.58
C LEU A 130 0.42 -3.72 -18.05
N LEU A 131 0.26 -2.39 -18.00
CA LEU A 131 1.31 -1.45 -18.36
C LEU A 131 2.56 -1.63 -17.49
N LEU A 132 2.40 -1.66 -16.15
CA LEU A 132 3.51 -1.84 -15.22
C LEU A 132 4.19 -3.20 -15.38
N THR A 133 3.41 -4.27 -15.59
CA THR A 133 3.94 -5.62 -15.80
C THR A 133 4.77 -5.70 -17.08
N ASN A 134 4.33 -5.05 -18.15
CA ASN A 134 5.08 -5.02 -19.43
C ASN A 134 6.34 -4.13 -19.35
N LEU A 135 6.34 -3.08 -18.54
CA LEU A 135 7.50 -2.21 -18.34
C LEU A 135 8.52 -2.80 -17.35
N ALA A 136 8.09 -3.67 -16.45
CA ALA A 136 8.95 -4.25 -15.40
C ALA A 136 10.26 -4.87 -15.92
N PRO A 137 10.28 -5.66 -17.02
CA PRO A 137 11.51 -6.23 -17.57
C PRO A 137 12.51 -5.17 -18.07
N ALA A 138 12.01 -4.03 -18.55
CA ALA A 138 12.84 -2.95 -19.09
C ALA A 138 13.55 -2.13 -18.00
N VAL A 139 12.98 -2.06 -16.80
CA VAL A 139 13.52 -1.26 -15.69
C VAL A 139 14.42 -2.05 -14.73
N GLY A 140 14.50 -3.36 -14.89
CA GLY A 140 15.32 -4.26 -14.07
C GLY A 140 14.67 -4.68 -12.75
N PRO A 141 15.16 -5.77 -12.10
CA PRO A 141 14.47 -6.43 -11.00
C PRO A 141 14.31 -5.56 -9.75
N ARG A 142 15.24 -4.68 -9.47
CA ARG A 142 15.22 -3.82 -8.29
C ARG A 142 14.16 -2.73 -8.40
N LEU A 143 14.05 -2.09 -9.56
CA LEU A 143 13.02 -1.09 -9.83
C LEU A 143 11.65 -1.74 -10.05
N ALA A 144 11.60 -2.92 -10.67
CA ALA A 144 10.36 -3.69 -10.82
C ALA A 144 9.74 -4.04 -9.46
N GLY A 145 10.55 -4.45 -8.47
CA GLY A 145 10.10 -4.72 -7.10
C GLY A 145 9.54 -3.47 -6.40
N LEU A 146 10.17 -2.33 -6.58
CA LEU A 146 9.71 -1.05 -6.02
C LEU A 146 8.45 -0.54 -6.73
N LEU A 147 8.34 -0.68 -8.04
CA LEU A 147 7.14 -0.35 -8.80
C LEU A 147 5.97 -1.29 -8.45
N ALA A 148 6.25 -2.54 -8.10
CA ALA A 148 5.23 -3.49 -7.63
C ALA A 148 4.61 -3.10 -6.28
N THR A 149 5.27 -2.24 -5.50
CA THR A 149 4.71 -1.66 -4.27
C THR A 149 3.99 -0.33 -4.51
N PHE A 150 3.97 0.20 -5.74
CA PHE A 150 3.20 1.42 -6.01
C PHE A 150 1.72 1.19 -5.66
N PRO A 151 1.09 2.09 -4.87
CA PRO A 151 -0.26 1.88 -4.35
C PRO A 151 -1.33 2.10 -5.42
N LEU A 152 -1.28 1.30 -6.50
CA LEU A 152 -2.07 1.49 -7.70
C LEU A 152 -3.58 1.43 -7.42
N TYR A 153 -4.03 0.41 -6.67
CA TYR A 153 -5.42 0.29 -6.27
C TYR A 153 -5.86 1.46 -5.39
N ALA A 154 -5.00 1.85 -4.43
CA ALA A 154 -5.29 2.98 -3.56
C ALA A 154 -5.34 4.29 -4.35
N ALA A 155 -4.44 4.49 -5.30
CA ALA A 155 -4.42 5.68 -6.16
C ALA A 155 -5.71 5.78 -6.98
N VAL A 156 -6.12 4.69 -7.65
CA VAL A 156 -7.37 4.66 -8.44
C VAL A 156 -8.58 4.94 -7.55
N LEU A 157 -8.73 4.21 -6.43
CA LEU A 157 -9.83 4.43 -5.50
C LEU A 157 -9.87 5.85 -4.96
N THR A 158 -8.70 6.41 -4.62
CA THR A 158 -8.57 7.77 -4.08
C THR A 158 -8.95 8.83 -5.11
N VAL A 159 -8.50 8.67 -6.37
CA VAL A 159 -8.84 9.59 -7.46
C VAL A 159 -10.35 9.59 -7.72
N PHE A 160 -10.96 8.40 -7.84
CA PHE A 160 -12.40 8.31 -8.04
C PHE A 160 -13.21 8.87 -6.86
N ALA A 161 -12.77 8.58 -5.62
CA ALA A 161 -13.40 9.16 -4.44
C ALA A 161 -13.26 10.69 -4.41
N HIS A 162 -12.08 11.22 -4.81
CA HIS A 162 -11.84 12.66 -4.87
C HIS A 162 -12.73 13.34 -5.92
N ASP A 163 -12.79 12.76 -7.12
CA ASP A 163 -13.53 13.36 -8.25
C ASP A 163 -15.05 13.28 -8.05
N LEU A 164 -15.56 12.15 -7.55
CA LEU A 164 -17.00 11.89 -7.42
C LEU A 164 -17.62 12.31 -6.09
N GLU A 165 -16.86 12.16 -4.99
CA GLU A 165 -17.37 12.37 -3.63
C GLU A 165 -16.66 13.54 -2.91
N GLY A 166 -15.58 14.06 -3.51
CA GLY A 166 -14.82 15.19 -3.00
C GLY A 166 -13.61 14.82 -2.13
N PRO A 167 -12.85 15.84 -1.70
CA PRO A 167 -11.56 15.65 -1.04
C PRO A 167 -11.65 14.90 0.30
N ALA A 168 -12.73 15.04 1.04
CA ALA A 168 -12.93 14.32 2.31
C ALA A 168 -13.00 12.81 2.10
N ALA A 169 -13.67 12.35 1.04
CA ALA A 169 -13.75 10.93 0.70
C ALA A 169 -12.38 10.36 0.30
N ALA A 170 -11.59 11.13 -0.48
CA ALA A 170 -10.22 10.75 -0.82
C ALA A 170 -9.35 10.56 0.43
N VAL A 171 -9.42 11.49 1.38
CA VAL A 171 -8.69 11.40 2.65
C VAL A 171 -9.12 10.17 3.46
N GLU A 172 -10.41 9.83 3.48
CA GLU A 172 -10.89 8.61 4.15
C GLU A 172 -10.34 7.32 3.51
N VAL A 173 -10.27 7.26 2.17
CA VAL A 173 -9.64 6.13 1.46
C VAL A 173 -8.18 5.99 1.87
N LEU A 174 -7.42 7.09 1.87
CA LEU A 174 -6.00 7.09 2.23
C LEU A 174 -5.77 6.74 3.71
N ARG A 175 -6.64 7.21 4.62
CA ARG A 175 -6.59 6.80 6.03
C ARG A 175 -6.86 5.30 6.18
N GLY A 176 -7.81 4.76 5.42
CA GLY A 176 -8.07 3.32 5.36
C GLY A 176 -6.86 2.54 4.85
N LEU A 177 -6.21 3.02 3.79
CA LEU A 177 -4.97 2.46 3.26
C LEU A 177 -3.89 2.40 4.36
N LEU A 178 -3.60 3.53 5.01
CA LEU A 178 -2.58 3.59 6.06
C LEU A 178 -2.85 2.60 7.20
N LEU A 179 -4.10 2.41 7.60
CA LEU A 179 -4.47 1.39 8.59
C LEU A 179 -4.24 -0.04 8.06
N GLY A 180 -4.56 -0.29 6.80
CA GLY A 180 -4.31 -1.60 6.18
C GLY A 180 -2.82 -1.92 6.04
N LEU A 181 -1.98 -0.90 5.81
CA LEU A 181 -0.53 -1.07 5.68
C LEU A 181 0.16 -1.56 6.96
N PHE A 182 -0.45 -1.46 8.14
CA PHE A 182 0.07 -2.12 9.35
C PHE A 182 0.02 -3.65 9.22
N SER A 183 -1.06 -4.19 8.65
CA SER A 183 -1.14 -5.64 8.40
C SER A 183 -0.21 -6.08 7.28
N PHE A 184 -0.03 -5.24 6.25
CA PHE A 184 0.95 -5.42 5.20
C PHE A 184 2.38 -5.50 5.76
N ALA A 185 2.77 -4.55 6.61
CA ALA A 185 4.07 -4.55 7.26
C ALA A 185 4.28 -5.79 8.15
N ALA A 186 3.25 -6.20 8.89
CA ALA A 186 3.28 -7.41 9.70
C ALA A 186 3.43 -8.68 8.85
N PHE A 187 2.75 -8.76 7.70
CA PHE A 187 2.93 -9.85 6.75
C PHE A 187 4.38 -9.96 6.28
N PHE A 188 4.94 -8.87 5.77
CA PHE A 188 6.27 -8.90 5.16
C PHE A 188 7.42 -9.06 6.16
N VAL A 189 7.28 -8.56 7.39
CA VAL A 189 8.29 -8.83 8.42
C VAL A 189 8.32 -10.30 8.84
N VAL A 190 7.16 -10.94 9.00
CA VAL A 190 7.07 -12.37 9.32
C VAL A 190 7.58 -13.21 8.16
N LEU A 191 7.15 -12.90 6.94
CA LEU A 191 7.60 -13.61 5.74
C LEU A 191 9.12 -13.55 5.57
N SER A 192 9.71 -12.35 5.62
CA SER A 192 11.16 -12.16 5.45
C SER A 192 11.99 -12.80 6.57
N GLY A 193 11.44 -12.92 7.78
CA GLY A 193 12.10 -13.57 8.91
C GLY A 193 12.04 -15.09 8.88
N LEU A 194 11.01 -15.68 8.27
CA LEU A 194 10.74 -17.12 8.32
C LEU A 194 11.06 -17.88 7.04
N ILE A 195 10.93 -17.25 5.86
CA ILE A 195 10.92 -17.98 4.58
C ILE A 195 12.16 -18.85 4.33
N GLU A 196 13.34 -18.40 4.74
CA GLU A 196 14.59 -19.17 4.62
C GLU A 196 14.73 -20.26 5.70
N ARG A 197 14.01 -20.13 6.82
CA ARG A 197 14.13 -21.04 7.97
C ARG A 197 13.15 -22.21 7.90
N VAL A 198 11.92 -21.95 7.50
CA VAL A 198 10.83 -22.95 7.54
C VAL A 198 10.30 -23.30 6.14
N GLY A 199 10.81 -22.66 5.11
CA GLY A 199 10.36 -22.85 3.73
C GLY A 199 9.17 -21.99 3.35
N VAL A 200 8.78 -22.05 2.07
CA VAL A 200 7.80 -21.13 1.46
C VAL A 200 6.42 -21.28 2.08
N ALA A 201 5.82 -22.46 2.04
CA ALA A 201 4.43 -22.64 2.44
C ALA A 201 4.16 -22.31 3.93
N PRO A 202 4.96 -22.79 4.92
CA PRO A 202 4.75 -22.43 6.32
C PRO A 202 4.98 -20.94 6.58
N ALA A 203 5.98 -20.31 5.92
CA ALA A 203 6.25 -18.90 6.09
C ALA A 203 5.09 -18.02 5.60
N PHE A 204 4.51 -18.35 4.44
CA PHE A 204 3.34 -17.64 3.90
C PHE A 204 2.10 -17.84 4.77
N ALA A 205 1.87 -19.06 5.28
CA ALA A 205 0.77 -19.33 6.20
C ALA A 205 0.89 -18.51 7.49
N ALA A 206 2.07 -18.47 8.10
CA ALA A 206 2.34 -17.69 9.31
C ALA A 206 2.20 -16.16 9.05
N ALA A 207 2.73 -15.68 7.92
CA ALA A 207 2.62 -14.29 7.52
C ALA A 207 1.15 -13.88 7.28
N GLY A 208 0.37 -14.73 6.59
CA GLY A 208 -1.06 -14.53 6.36
C GLY A 208 -1.85 -14.49 7.66
N ALA A 209 -1.60 -15.43 8.57
CA ALA A 209 -2.23 -15.44 9.89
C ALA A 209 -1.93 -14.16 10.68
N MET A 210 -0.66 -13.71 10.69
CA MET A 210 -0.27 -12.47 11.34
C MET A 210 -0.96 -11.25 10.73
N ALA A 211 -1.02 -11.16 9.40
CA ALA A 211 -1.72 -10.07 8.73
C ALA A 211 -3.19 -10.01 9.12
N LEU A 212 -3.88 -11.16 9.15
CA LEU A 212 -5.28 -11.24 9.56
C LEU A 212 -5.49 -10.86 11.02
N LEU A 213 -4.60 -11.26 11.92
CA LEU A 213 -4.65 -10.87 13.34
C LEU A 213 -4.51 -9.36 13.51
N VAL A 214 -3.52 -8.74 12.86
CA VAL A 214 -3.32 -7.29 12.91
C VAL A 214 -4.52 -6.56 12.30
N GLN A 215 -5.07 -7.09 11.21
CA GLN A 215 -6.23 -6.53 10.55
C GLN A 215 -7.47 -6.60 11.45
N ALA A 216 -7.72 -7.75 12.10
CA ALA A 216 -8.83 -7.90 13.05
C ALA A 216 -8.67 -6.98 14.26
N ALA A 217 -7.47 -6.85 14.80
CA ALA A 217 -7.19 -5.93 15.91
C ALA A 217 -7.44 -4.48 15.52
N SER A 218 -7.04 -4.05 14.31
CA SER A 218 -7.30 -2.70 13.82
C SER A 218 -8.79 -2.41 13.67
N LEU A 219 -9.58 -3.40 13.20
CA LEU A 219 -11.04 -3.27 13.10
C LEU A 219 -11.70 -3.13 14.47
N ALA A 220 -11.29 -3.97 15.44
CA ALA A 220 -11.81 -3.90 16.81
C ALA A 220 -11.56 -2.54 17.47
N LEU A 221 -10.42 -1.90 17.18
CA LEU A 221 -10.11 -0.55 17.68
C LEU A 221 -10.96 0.54 17.03
N ILE A 222 -11.32 0.38 15.76
CA ILE A 222 -12.20 1.32 15.05
C ILE A 222 -13.63 1.22 15.59
N VAL A 223 -14.16 -0.02 15.69
CA VAL A 223 -15.54 -0.27 16.15
C VAL A 223 -15.78 0.17 17.60
N ARG A 224 -14.77 0.11 18.48
CA ARG A 224 -14.89 0.57 19.87
C ARG A 224 -14.94 2.10 20.03
N LYS A 225 -14.60 2.86 18.98
CA LYS A 225 -14.57 4.34 19.01
C LYS A 225 -15.78 4.98 18.30
N THR A 226 -16.62 4.16 17.67
CA THR A 226 -17.92 4.54 17.11
C THR A 226 -19.03 4.20 18.08
#